data_25023304b07bd343e3c7ceb67770a29d
#
_entry.id   25023304b07bd343e3c7ceb67770a29d
#
_cell.length_a   1.000
_cell.length_b   1.000
_cell.length_c   1.000
_cell.angle_alpha   90.00
_cell.angle_beta   90.00
_cell.angle_gamma   90.00
#
_symmetry.space_group_name_H-M   'P 1'
#
loop_
_entity.id
_entity.type
_entity.pdbx_description
1 polymer ?
#
loop_
_entity_poly.entity_id
_entity_poly.type
_entity_poly.pdbx_seq_one_letter_code
_entity_poly.pdbx_strand_id
1 'polypeptide(L)'
;ALCDNKKISFTPHTDIHVNLGAGRIHRDNRASDRVFGVGSDWDETRQSFNVFRIAIYLTSYEDSKTSLVIFPGTHKNENLYQNFWFRFFNKAVHTLRNIFPKIQVHQYSPFIKKKILKVNSGDCIIFDKRVRHAGGKISEKSNKISIFFSYGEADNIHTLNDFNFLKSKDYITNYHKDLQTLFEINNVEYKL
;
A
#
# COMPACT_ATOMS: atom_id res chain seq x y z
N ALA A 1 7.81 16.86 -10.10
CA ALA A 1 7.52 16.46 -8.69
C ALA A 1 6.27 15.60 -8.64
N LEU A 2 6.11 14.74 -7.63
CA LEU A 2 4.95 13.83 -7.53
C LEU A 2 3.61 14.58 -7.38
N CYS A 3 3.64 15.79 -6.86
CA CYS A 3 2.46 16.62 -6.65
C CYS A 3 2.57 18.02 -7.29
N ASP A 4 3.44 18.23 -8.28
CA ASP A 4 3.56 19.46 -9.08
C ASP A 4 3.47 20.76 -8.26
N ASN A 5 4.24 20.86 -7.16
CA ASN A 5 4.24 21.95 -6.19
C ASN A 5 2.93 22.11 -5.37
N LYS A 6 2.01 21.20 -5.44
CA LYS A 6 0.83 21.20 -4.59
C LYS A 6 1.18 20.78 -3.17
N LYS A 7 0.40 21.28 -2.22
CA LYS A 7 0.54 20.93 -0.82
C LYS A 7 0.24 19.45 -0.63
N ILE A 8 1.06 18.76 0.15
CA ILE A 8 0.85 17.35 0.49
C ILE A 8 0.23 17.22 1.88
N SER A 9 -0.59 16.20 2.05
CA SER A 9 -1.20 15.83 3.33
C SER A 9 -0.76 14.43 3.71
N PHE A 10 -0.41 14.26 4.97
CA PHE A 10 -0.19 12.96 5.56
C PHE A 10 -1.53 12.25 5.78
N THR A 11 -1.61 11.01 5.36
CA THR A 11 -2.74 10.14 5.71
C THR A 11 -2.26 9.11 6.73
N PRO A 12 -3.00 8.90 7.83
CA PRO A 12 -2.50 8.21 9.02
C PRO A 12 -2.38 6.69 8.86
N HIS A 13 -1.99 6.24 7.70
CA HIS A 13 -1.68 4.84 7.43
C HIS A 13 -0.17 4.63 7.48
N THR A 14 0.33 4.40 8.68
CA THR A 14 1.75 4.15 8.94
C THR A 14 1.91 2.78 9.57
N ASP A 15 2.83 1.98 9.04
CA ASP A 15 3.15 0.65 9.55
C ASP A 15 4.67 0.49 9.67
N ILE A 16 5.10 -0.13 10.75
CA ILE A 16 6.47 -0.60 10.93
C ILE A 16 6.45 -2.12 10.86
N HIS A 17 7.15 -2.66 9.90
CA HIS A 17 7.26 -4.10 9.69
C HIS A 17 8.60 -4.60 10.18
N VAL A 18 8.60 -5.37 11.26
CA VAL A 18 9.77 -6.06 11.77
C VAL A 18 9.58 -7.55 11.54
N ASN A 19 10.42 -8.15 10.72
CA ASN A 19 10.38 -9.59 10.38
C ASN A 19 9.01 -10.10 9.89
N LEU A 20 8.14 -9.18 9.43
CA LEU A 20 6.86 -9.57 8.85
C LEU A 20 7.06 -10.13 7.45
N GLY A 21 6.61 -11.35 7.29
CA GLY A 21 6.72 -12.12 6.07
C GLY A 21 5.70 -11.78 5.01
N ALA A 22 5.68 -12.67 4.07
CA ALA A 22 4.79 -12.63 2.94
C ALA A 22 3.33 -12.45 3.35
N GLY A 23 2.83 -11.23 3.25
CA GLY A 23 1.42 -10.91 3.39
C GLY A 23 0.61 -11.41 2.20
N ARG A 24 -0.71 -11.28 2.24
CA ARG A 24 -1.57 -11.49 1.07
C ARG A 24 -1.26 -10.45 0.00
N ILE A 25 -1.49 -10.80 -1.26
CA ILE A 25 -1.58 -9.78 -2.31
C ILE A 25 -2.78 -8.90 -1.97
N HIS A 26 -2.52 -7.64 -1.73
CA HIS A 26 -3.52 -6.64 -1.37
C HIS A 26 -3.20 -5.30 -2.02
N ARG A 27 -4.06 -4.38 -1.85
CA ARG A 27 -3.86 -2.94 -2.04
C ARG A 27 -4.23 -2.25 -0.73
N ASP A 28 -3.58 -1.16 -0.43
CA ASP A 28 -3.83 -0.42 0.81
C ASP A 28 -5.12 0.38 0.75
N ASN A 29 -5.56 0.68 -0.44
CA ASN A 29 -6.81 1.34 -0.69
C ASN A 29 -7.98 0.36 -0.57
N ARG A 30 -8.84 0.55 0.41
CA ARG A 30 -9.99 -0.32 0.68
C ARG A 30 -11.34 0.32 0.36
N ALA A 31 -11.38 1.63 0.17
CA ALA A 31 -12.65 2.35 -0.03
C ALA A 31 -13.40 1.88 -1.29
N SER A 32 -12.67 1.43 -2.29
CA SER A 32 -13.20 1.05 -3.59
C SER A 32 -13.42 -0.45 -3.79
N ASP A 33 -13.20 -1.29 -2.78
CA ASP A 33 -13.36 -2.75 -2.96
C ASP A 33 -14.78 -3.17 -3.34
N ARG A 34 -15.78 -2.30 -3.21
CA ARG A 34 -17.18 -2.67 -3.38
C ARG A 34 -18.04 -1.68 -4.16
N VAL A 35 -17.61 -0.46 -4.37
CA VAL A 35 -18.46 0.57 -4.99
C VAL A 35 -17.64 1.33 -6.00
N PHE A 36 -17.94 1.08 -7.27
CA PHE A 36 -17.46 1.88 -8.37
C PHE A 36 -18.51 2.96 -8.63
N GLY A 37 -18.15 4.21 -8.45
CA GLY A 37 -19.04 5.33 -8.64
C GLY A 37 -18.33 6.65 -8.41
N VAL A 38 -19.03 7.73 -8.55
CA VAL A 38 -18.51 9.08 -8.31
C VAL A 38 -17.93 9.15 -6.90
N GLY A 39 -16.62 9.42 -6.79
CA GLY A 39 -15.88 9.44 -5.54
C GLY A 39 -15.17 8.12 -5.19
N SER A 40 -15.26 7.08 -6.04
CA SER A 40 -14.42 5.90 -5.89
C SER A 40 -12.98 6.22 -6.29
N ASP A 41 -12.03 5.43 -5.80
CA ASP A 41 -10.61 5.66 -6.09
C ASP A 41 -10.21 5.33 -7.54
N TRP A 42 -11.09 4.75 -8.32
CA TRP A 42 -10.95 4.60 -9.76
C TRP A 42 -11.67 5.66 -10.57
N ASP A 43 -12.53 6.43 -9.93
CA ASP A 43 -13.20 7.54 -10.58
C ASP A 43 -12.27 8.76 -10.61
N GLU A 44 -11.55 8.91 -11.69
CA GLU A 44 -10.66 10.05 -11.93
C GLU A 44 -11.36 11.16 -12.78
N THR A 45 -12.69 11.13 -12.91
CA THR A 45 -13.44 12.12 -13.70
C THR A 45 -13.39 13.52 -13.10
N ARG A 46 -13.25 13.62 -11.77
CA ARG A 46 -13.16 14.90 -11.04
C ARG A 46 -11.72 15.31 -10.76
N GLN A 47 -10.92 14.36 -10.29
CA GLN A 47 -9.52 14.58 -9.91
C GLN A 47 -8.73 13.30 -10.15
N SER A 48 -7.50 13.44 -10.62
CA SER A 48 -6.57 12.32 -10.70
C SER A 48 -6.29 11.75 -9.30
N PHE A 49 -6.09 10.45 -9.24
CA PHE A 49 -5.72 9.80 -7.98
C PHE A 49 -4.28 10.10 -7.62
N ASN A 50 -4.08 10.85 -6.54
CA ASN A 50 -2.77 11.29 -6.06
C ASN A 50 -2.55 10.89 -4.60
N VAL A 51 -2.76 9.60 -4.28
CA VAL A 51 -2.44 9.04 -2.96
C VAL A 51 -1.38 7.96 -3.11
N PHE A 52 -0.30 8.12 -2.37
CA PHE A 52 0.91 7.33 -2.49
C PHE A 52 1.21 6.57 -1.21
N ARG A 53 1.77 5.39 -1.39
CA ARG A 53 2.43 4.65 -0.34
C ARG A 53 3.94 4.81 -0.49
N ILE A 54 4.61 5.13 0.59
CA ILE A 54 6.06 5.28 0.67
C ILE A 54 6.57 4.15 1.56
N ALA A 55 7.48 3.34 1.03
CA ALA A 55 8.13 2.26 1.77
C ALA A 55 9.62 2.55 1.90
N ILE A 56 10.11 2.72 3.11
CA ILE A 56 11.52 2.90 3.44
C ILE A 56 12.04 1.60 4.02
N TYR A 57 13.13 1.10 3.46
CA TYR A 57 13.76 -0.14 3.89
C TYR A 57 15.01 0.17 4.71
N LEU A 58 15.03 -0.26 5.96
CA LEU A 58 16.19 -0.10 6.85
C LEU A 58 17.18 -1.27 6.74
N THR A 59 16.77 -2.35 6.08
CA THR A 59 17.60 -3.52 5.80
C THR A 59 17.62 -3.85 4.32
N SER A 60 18.76 -4.30 3.81
CA SER A 60 18.92 -4.64 2.40
C SER A 60 18.21 -5.97 2.05
N TYR A 61 17.99 -6.18 0.73
CA TYR A 61 17.55 -7.48 0.23
C TYR A 61 18.58 -8.57 0.51
N GLU A 62 19.86 -8.25 0.43
CA GLU A 62 20.92 -9.24 0.65
C GLU A 62 20.97 -9.74 2.07
N ASP A 63 20.65 -8.88 3.06
CA ASP A 63 20.61 -9.24 4.47
C ASP A 63 19.31 -9.94 4.85
N SER A 64 18.18 -9.40 4.41
CA SER A 64 16.86 -9.89 4.80
C SER A 64 16.31 -10.99 3.90
N LYS A 65 16.85 -11.14 2.67
CA LYS A 65 16.30 -11.98 1.57
C LYS A 65 14.82 -11.74 1.30
N THR A 66 14.31 -10.60 1.73
CA THR A 66 12.91 -10.20 1.55
C THR A 66 12.82 -8.89 0.79
N SER A 67 11.73 -8.68 0.10
CA SER A 67 11.53 -7.60 -0.85
C SER A 67 10.06 -7.18 -0.85
N LEU A 68 9.76 -6.13 -1.58
CA LEU A 68 8.40 -5.82 -1.99
C LEU A 68 8.11 -6.51 -3.32
N VAL A 69 7.02 -7.24 -3.37
CA VAL A 69 6.48 -7.80 -4.62
C VAL A 69 5.35 -6.89 -5.07
N ILE A 70 5.48 -6.33 -6.26
CA ILE A 70 4.46 -5.47 -6.86
C ILE A 70 3.88 -6.11 -8.11
N PHE A 71 2.65 -5.71 -8.43
CA PHE A 71 1.94 -6.09 -9.64
C PHE A 71 1.68 -4.84 -10.48
N PRO A 72 2.62 -4.46 -11.37
CA PRO A 72 2.54 -3.24 -12.15
C PRO A 72 1.26 -3.17 -12.98
N GLY A 73 0.70 -1.96 -13.12
CA GLY A 73 -0.50 -1.71 -13.91
C GLY A 73 -1.83 -2.04 -13.22
N THR A 74 -1.80 -2.68 -12.05
CA THR A 74 -3.04 -3.07 -11.34
C THR A 74 -3.85 -1.89 -10.79
N HIS A 75 -3.25 -0.73 -10.66
CA HIS A 75 -3.93 0.52 -10.30
C HIS A 75 -4.81 1.08 -11.43
N LYS A 76 -4.55 0.67 -12.68
CA LYS A 76 -5.30 1.13 -13.86
C LYS A 76 -6.42 0.17 -14.28
N ASN A 77 -6.48 -1.02 -13.70
CA ASN A 77 -7.33 -2.09 -14.20
C ASN A 77 -8.37 -2.54 -13.17
N GLU A 78 -9.43 -1.75 -13.07
CA GLU A 78 -10.62 -2.09 -12.31
C GLU A 78 -11.26 -3.40 -12.78
N ASN A 79 -11.37 -3.59 -14.10
CA ASN A 79 -12.05 -4.73 -14.71
C ASN A 79 -11.42 -6.08 -14.33
N LEU A 80 -10.17 -6.09 -13.91
CA LEU A 80 -9.52 -7.31 -13.43
C LEU A 80 -10.24 -7.92 -12.22
N TYR A 81 -10.83 -7.08 -11.37
CA TYR A 81 -11.57 -7.52 -10.17
C TYR A 81 -12.98 -8.00 -10.49
N GLN A 82 -13.52 -7.58 -11.60
CA GLN A 82 -14.80 -8.05 -12.10
C GLN A 82 -14.65 -9.37 -12.86
N ASN A 83 -13.42 -9.72 -13.26
CA ASN A 83 -13.16 -10.96 -13.97
C ASN A 83 -13.41 -12.17 -13.05
N PHE A 84 -14.37 -13.01 -13.45
CA PHE A 84 -14.76 -14.21 -12.71
C PHE A 84 -13.58 -15.13 -12.40
N TRP A 85 -12.71 -15.40 -13.37
CA TRP A 85 -11.58 -16.29 -13.23
C TRP A 85 -10.54 -15.73 -12.24
N PHE A 86 -10.30 -14.44 -12.26
CA PHE A 86 -9.42 -13.79 -11.30
C PHE A 86 -9.96 -13.91 -9.87
N ARG A 87 -11.27 -13.68 -9.68
CA ARG A 87 -11.91 -13.83 -8.37
C ARG A 87 -11.88 -15.28 -7.89
N PHE A 88 -12.18 -16.23 -8.78
CA PHE A 88 -12.16 -17.65 -8.49
C PHE A 88 -10.76 -18.10 -8.06
N PHE A 89 -9.71 -17.75 -8.83
CA PHE A 89 -8.32 -18.08 -8.49
C PHE A 89 -7.89 -17.45 -7.17
N ASN A 90 -8.19 -16.19 -6.93
CA ASN A 90 -7.88 -15.56 -5.65
C ASN A 90 -8.56 -16.26 -4.47
N LYS A 91 -9.82 -16.69 -4.65
CA LYS A 91 -10.54 -17.44 -3.62
C LYS A 91 -9.91 -18.83 -3.39
N ALA A 92 -9.59 -19.55 -4.45
CA ALA A 92 -8.91 -20.84 -4.38
C ALA A 92 -7.55 -20.75 -3.69
N VAL A 93 -6.73 -19.79 -4.06
CA VAL A 93 -5.43 -19.51 -3.42
C VAL A 93 -5.59 -19.18 -1.94
N HIS A 94 -6.62 -18.41 -1.60
CA HIS A 94 -6.92 -18.10 -0.20
C HIS A 94 -7.32 -19.36 0.60
N THR A 95 -8.15 -20.20 0.03
CA THR A 95 -8.57 -21.47 0.66
C THR A 95 -7.38 -22.39 0.86
N LEU A 96 -6.57 -22.59 -0.19
CA LEU A 96 -5.35 -23.39 -0.11
C LEU A 96 -4.37 -22.89 0.96
N ARG A 97 -4.22 -21.58 1.11
CA ARG A 97 -3.39 -21.02 2.17
C ARG A 97 -3.93 -21.32 3.57
N ASN A 98 -5.25 -21.30 3.76
CA ASN A 98 -5.85 -21.63 5.07
C ASN A 98 -5.64 -23.10 5.42
N ILE A 99 -5.66 -23.98 4.42
CA ILE A 99 -5.42 -25.42 4.59
C ILE A 99 -3.91 -25.72 4.75
N PHE A 100 -3.08 -25.01 3.98
CA PHE A 100 -1.64 -25.21 3.95
C PHE A 100 -0.88 -23.90 4.23
N PRO A 101 -0.83 -23.43 5.48
CA PRO A 101 -0.26 -22.11 5.82
C PRO A 101 1.22 -21.96 5.43
N LYS A 102 1.96 -23.06 5.31
CA LYS A 102 3.36 -23.06 4.86
C LYS A 102 3.52 -22.82 3.35
N ILE A 103 2.47 -23.01 2.55
CA ILE A 103 2.51 -22.79 1.10
C ILE A 103 2.24 -21.31 0.81
N GLN A 104 3.23 -20.61 0.29
CA GLN A 104 3.11 -19.18 -0.05
C GLN A 104 2.48 -18.97 -1.44
N VAL A 105 1.29 -19.54 -1.67
CA VAL A 105 0.59 -19.45 -2.96
C VAL A 105 0.10 -18.03 -3.29
N HIS A 106 0.00 -17.16 -2.30
CA HIS A 106 -0.50 -15.78 -2.45
C HIS A 106 0.37 -14.90 -3.37
N GLN A 107 1.60 -15.31 -3.67
CA GLN A 107 2.47 -14.62 -4.62
C GLN A 107 2.24 -15.04 -6.08
N TYR A 108 1.35 -15.97 -6.31
CA TYR A 108 0.99 -16.43 -7.65
C TYR A 108 -0.27 -15.72 -8.14
N SER A 109 -0.11 -15.03 -9.24
CA SER A 109 -1.24 -14.62 -10.08
C SER A 109 -0.88 -15.00 -11.52
N PRO A 110 -1.57 -15.95 -12.12
CA PRO A 110 -1.30 -16.35 -13.51
C PRO A 110 -1.67 -15.24 -14.50
N PHE A 111 -2.44 -14.26 -14.07
CA PHE A 111 -2.99 -13.21 -14.94
C PHE A 111 -2.18 -11.91 -14.91
N ILE A 112 -1.28 -11.73 -13.96
CA ILE A 112 -0.56 -10.47 -13.79
C ILE A 112 0.92 -10.76 -13.53
N LYS A 113 1.78 -10.13 -14.31
CA LYS A 113 3.23 -10.22 -14.08
C LYS A 113 3.58 -9.53 -12.76
N LYS A 114 4.28 -10.25 -11.90
CA LYS A 114 4.85 -9.69 -10.68
C LYS A 114 6.25 -9.14 -10.94
N LYS A 115 6.63 -8.13 -10.20
CA LYS A 115 7.99 -7.62 -10.11
C LYS A 115 8.45 -7.69 -8.66
N ILE A 116 9.61 -8.29 -8.45
CA ILE A 116 10.26 -8.33 -7.14
C ILE A 116 11.23 -7.17 -7.09
N LEU A 117 11.05 -6.27 -6.13
CA LEU A 117 11.90 -5.12 -5.91
C LEU A 117 12.93 -5.47 -4.85
N LYS A 118 14.16 -5.70 -5.29
CA LYS A 118 15.32 -5.85 -4.41
C LYS A 118 15.80 -4.46 -4.03
N VAL A 119 15.92 -4.21 -2.76
CA VAL A 119 16.24 -2.87 -2.20
C VAL A 119 17.51 -2.94 -1.39
N ASN A 120 18.21 -1.81 -1.31
CA ASN A 120 19.30 -1.60 -0.37
C ASN A 120 18.76 -0.96 0.91
N SER A 121 19.57 -1.00 1.96
CA SER A 121 19.27 -0.21 3.17
C SER A 121 19.26 1.28 2.83
N GLY A 122 18.22 1.98 3.27
CA GLY A 122 17.96 3.39 2.96
C GLY A 122 17.16 3.63 1.67
N ASP A 123 16.94 2.62 0.85
CA ASP A 123 16.09 2.79 -0.35
C ASP A 123 14.65 3.12 0.02
N CYS A 124 14.07 4.01 -0.79
CA CYS A 124 12.69 4.43 -0.70
C CYS A 124 11.93 4.04 -1.97
N ILE A 125 10.83 3.32 -1.80
CA ILE A 125 9.92 2.95 -2.89
C ILE A 125 8.64 3.74 -2.74
N ILE A 126 8.26 4.48 -3.78
CA ILE A 126 7.00 5.23 -3.83
C ILE A 126 6.09 4.58 -4.87
N PHE A 127 4.85 4.28 -4.51
CA PHE A 127 3.89 3.68 -5.41
C PHE A 127 2.46 4.18 -5.14
N ASP A 128 1.65 4.18 -6.20
CA ASP A 128 0.22 4.47 -6.12
C ASP A 128 -0.44 3.46 -5.16
N LYS A 129 -1.20 3.96 -4.20
CA LYS A 129 -1.82 3.16 -3.14
C LYS A 129 -2.78 2.09 -3.65
N ARG A 130 -3.26 2.22 -4.89
CA ARG A 130 -4.10 1.23 -5.58
C ARG A 130 -3.30 0.06 -6.15
N VAL A 131 -1.97 0.17 -6.27
CA VAL A 131 -1.14 -0.91 -6.81
C VAL A 131 -1.21 -2.13 -5.89
N ARG A 132 -1.52 -3.29 -6.46
CA ARG A 132 -1.43 -4.53 -5.71
C ARG A 132 0.01 -4.87 -5.40
N HIS A 133 0.22 -5.25 -4.16
CA HIS A 133 1.53 -5.61 -3.66
C HIS A 133 1.43 -6.67 -2.56
N ALA A 134 2.58 -7.21 -2.20
CA ALA A 134 2.73 -8.14 -1.08
C ALA A 134 4.16 -8.07 -0.54
N GLY A 135 4.34 -8.40 0.72
CA GLY A 135 5.67 -8.69 1.25
C GLY A 135 6.28 -9.93 0.57
N GLY A 136 7.58 -9.93 0.36
CA GLY A 136 8.32 -11.09 -0.14
C GLY A 136 8.44 -12.20 0.91
N LYS A 137 8.99 -13.33 0.49
CA LYS A 137 9.31 -14.44 1.40
C LYS A 137 10.25 -13.96 2.50
N ILE A 138 10.04 -14.45 3.72
CA ILE A 138 11.00 -14.32 4.81
C ILE A 138 11.66 -15.66 5.04
N SER A 139 12.97 -15.66 5.25
CA SER A 139 13.67 -16.78 5.87
C SER A 139 13.50 -16.71 7.38
N GLU A 140 13.66 -17.83 8.07
CA GLU A 140 13.58 -17.89 9.55
C GLU A 140 14.62 -16.99 10.26
N LYS A 141 15.68 -16.59 9.54
CA LYS A 141 16.74 -15.70 10.03
C LYS A 141 16.66 -14.28 9.44
N SER A 142 15.49 -13.85 9.01
CA SER A 142 15.35 -12.54 8.40
C SER A 142 15.39 -11.42 9.42
N ASN A 143 16.20 -10.40 9.16
CA ASN A 143 16.26 -9.16 9.95
C ASN A 143 15.58 -8.01 9.19
N LYS A 144 14.43 -8.25 8.59
CA LYS A 144 13.73 -7.23 7.83
C LYS A 144 13.18 -6.15 8.73
N ILE A 145 13.53 -4.90 8.43
CA ILE A 145 12.89 -3.72 8.99
C ILE A 145 12.49 -2.80 7.84
N SER A 146 11.22 -2.44 7.77
CA SER A 146 10.70 -1.47 6.80
C SER A 146 9.61 -0.62 7.43
N ILE A 147 9.55 0.64 7.02
CA ILE A 147 8.59 1.64 7.49
C ILE A 147 7.75 2.08 6.30
N PHE A 148 6.45 2.15 6.49
CA PHE A 148 5.51 2.55 5.46
C PHE A 148 4.75 3.80 5.91
N PHE A 149 4.63 4.76 5.00
CA PHE A 149 3.85 5.99 5.18
C PHE A 149 2.88 6.16 4.02
N SER A 150 1.82 6.93 4.25
CA SER A 150 0.91 7.34 3.18
C SER A 150 0.79 8.85 3.11
N TYR A 151 0.80 9.37 1.90
CA TYR A 151 0.63 10.79 1.59
C TYR A 151 -0.26 10.94 0.37
N GLY A 152 -0.91 12.09 0.28
CA GLY A 152 -1.65 12.50 -0.90
C GLY A 152 -1.61 14.00 -1.10
N GLU A 153 -2.16 14.46 -2.21
CA GLU A 153 -2.40 15.88 -2.45
C GLU A 153 -3.48 16.37 -1.47
N ALA A 154 -3.24 17.48 -0.77
CA ALA A 154 -4.03 17.89 0.40
C ALA A 154 -5.53 18.07 0.11
N ASP A 155 -5.88 18.73 -0.98
CA ASP A 155 -7.25 19.03 -1.37
C ASP A 155 -7.86 18.00 -2.35
N ASN A 156 -7.16 16.89 -2.56
CA ASN A 156 -7.63 15.85 -3.46
C ASN A 156 -8.71 14.99 -2.80
N ILE A 157 -9.82 14.77 -3.51
CA ILE A 157 -10.96 14.00 -3.00
C ILE A 157 -10.56 12.58 -2.55
N HIS A 158 -9.60 11.96 -3.25
CA HIS A 158 -9.14 10.62 -2.91
C HIS A 158 -8.32 10.61 -1.62
N THR A 159 -7.55 11.67 -1.35
CA THR A 159 -6.84 11.87 -0.08
C THR A 159 -7.81 12.04 1.07
N LEU A 160 -8.86 12.83 0.88
CA LEU A 160 -9.91 13.03 1.86
C LEU A 160 -10.68 11.73 2.15
N ASN A 161 -11.00 10.97 1.10
CA ASN A 161 -11.66 9.67 1.24
C ASN A 161 -10.79 8.67 2.02
N ASP A 162 -9.50 8.61 1.71
CA ASP A 162 -8.54 7.76 2.42
C ASP A 162 -8.46 8.13 3.91
N PHE A 163 -8.35 9.42 4.21
CA PHE A 163 -8.34 9.94 5.56
C PHE A 163 -9.62 9.57 6.32
N ASN A 164 -10.79 9.84 5.74
CA ASN A 164 -12.08 9.55 6.36
C ASN A 164 -12.27 8.05 6.60
N PHE A 165 -11.82 7.21 5.67
CA PHE A 165 -11.85 5.77 5.84
C PHE A 165 -10.99 5.33 7.04
N LEU A 166 -9.78 5.84 7.17
CA LEU A 166 -8.87 5.49 8.27
C LEU A 166 -9.39 6.01 9.61
N LYS A 167 -9.96 7.21 9.63
CA LYS A 167 -10.63 7.79 10.82
C LYS A 167 -11.79 6.91 11.28
N SER A 168 -12.60 6.38 10.35
CA SER A 168 -13.73 5.50 10.68
C SER A 168 -13.30 4.15 11.28
N LYS A 169 -12.02 3.82 11.27
CA LYS A 169 -11.44 2.58 11.80
C LYS A 169 -10.69 2.79 13.10
N ASP A 170 -10.81 3.95 13.71
CA ASP A 170 -10.11 4.33 14.96
C ASP A 170 -8.58 4.20 14.88
N TYR A 171 -8.03 4.25 13.67
CA TYR A 171 -6.58 4.24 13.47
C TYR A 171 -5.91 5.55 13.91
N ILE A 172 -6.72 6.58 14.16
CA ILE A 172 -6.23 7.90 14.51
C ILE A 172 -6.92 8.34 15.79
N THR A 173 -6.13 8.51 16.82
CA THR A 173 -6.60 9.22 17.99
C THR A 173 -5.89 10.56 18.12
N ASN A 174 -4.57 10.58 18.14
CA ASN A 174 -3.77 11.81 18.20
C ASN A 174 -2.35 11.55 17.67
N TYR A 175 -1.77 12.53 16.99
CA TYR A 175 -0.36 12.50 16.66
C TYR A 175 0.49 12.96 17.83
N HIS A 176 1.63 12.28 18.06
CA HIS A 176 2.61 12.74 19.03
C HIS A 176 3.10 14.16 18.65
N LYS A 177 3.35 15.00 19.67
CA LYS A 177 3.73 16.40 19.48
C LYS A 177 4.95 16.57 18.57
N ASP A 178 5.95 15.70 18.69
CA ASP A 178 7.15 15.78 17.86
C ASP A 178 6.83 15.53 16.37
N LEU A 179 5.87 14.63 16.09
CA LEU A 179 5.42 14.38 14.72
C LEU A 179 4.65 15.58 14.17
N GLN A 180 3.82 16.23 14.98
CA GLN A 180 3.13 17.47 14.59
C GLN A 180 4.16 18.55 14.23
N THR A 181 5.17 18.75 15.08
CA THR A 181 6.27 19.70 14.82
C THR A 181 7.00 19.38 13.51
N LEU A 182 7.28 18.09 13.25
CA LEU A 182 7.90 17.68 11.98
C LEU A 182 7.03 18.02 10.76
N PHE A 183 5.71 17.84 10.85
CA PHE A 183 4.80 18.21 9.79
C PHE A 183 4.79 19.72 9.53
N GLU A 184 4.76 20.52 10.59
CA GLU A 184 4.78 21.99 10.52
C GLU A 184 6.09 22.50 9.87
N ILE A 185 7.24 22.02 10.32
CA ILE A 185 8.55 22.41 9.77
C ILE A 185 8.65 22.08 8.27
N ASN A 186 8.07 20.96 7.85
CA ASN A 186 8.13 20.49 6.47
C ASN A 186 6.91 20.91 5.62
N ASN A 187 6.04 21.77 6.14
CA ASN A 187 4.82 22.22 5.47
C ASN A 187 3.95 21.07 4.95
N VAL A 188 3.85 20.01 5.74
CA VAL A 188 2.99 18.87 5.47
C VAL A 188 1.68 19.07 6.20
N GLU A 189 0.57 19.02 5.47
CA GLU A 189 -0.75 19.07 6.09
C GLU A 189 -1.06 17.76 6.81
N TYR A 190 -1.65 17.87 7.97
CA TYR A 190 -2.21 16.73 8.70
C TYR A 190 -3.57 17.11 9.29
N LYS A 191 -4.44 16.13 9.40
CA LYS A 191 -5.78 16.32 9.96
C LYS A 191 -5.90 15.53 11.27
N LEU A 192 -6.51 16.14 12.25
CA LEU A 192 -6.81 15.54 13.55
C LEU A 192 -8.25 15.00 13.60
#